data_eb040213e8b26cf29f37f1d2b4efe2a1
#
_entry.id   eb040213e8b26cf29f37f1d2b4efe2a1
#
_cell.length_a   1.000
_cell.length_b   1.000
_cell.length_c   1.000
_cell.angle_alpha   90.00
_cell.angle_beta   90.00
_cell.angle_gamma   90.00
#
_symmetry.space_group_name_H-M   'P 1'
#
loop_
_entity.id
_entity.type
_entity.pdbx_description
1 polymer ?
#
loop_
_entity_poly.entity_id
_entity_poly.type
_entity_poly.pdbx_seq_one_letter_code
_entity_poly.pdbx_strand_id
1 'polypeptide(L)'
;MNVSDAIRLKRAVRKFQDKPLPEEVVHAILNAGRRSQSSKNEQGWQFIAIRNKSVLEALSECGTWAGHLAGAALGVAILTPEPTTKFQTMFDAGQAAAFMQLAAWEFGVGSVPASIYEAEKAREILGFPPEWHLRIALSFGYPLEEEKLSAAPKKGGRRPLEEVVHWDRW
;
A
#
# COMPACT_ATOMS: atom_id res chain seq x y z
N MET A 1 -17.84 5.73 -10.70
CA MET A 1 -17.10 4.49 -10.96
C MET A 1 -17.59 3.43 -9.98
N ASN A 2 -17.67 2.16 -10.37
CA ASN A 2 -18.12 1.13 -9.44
C ASN A 2 -16.92 0.34 -8.86
N VAL A 3 -17.14 -0.32 -7.72
CA VAL A 3 -16.10 -1.08 -7.00
C VAL A 3 -15.53 -2.21 -7.84
N SER A 4 -16.36 -2.89 -8.63
CA SER A 4 -15.93 -4.00 -9.49
C SER A 4 -14.92 -3.54 -10.53
N ASP A 5 -15.11 -2.36 -11.12
CA ASP A 5 -14.15 -1.78 -12.07
C ASP A 5 -12.84 -1.43 -11.39
N ALA A 6 -12.88 -0.83 -10.20
CA ALA A 6 -11.67 -0.52 -9.43
C ALA A 6 -10.85 -1.77 -9.14
N ILE A 7 -11.49 -2.84 -8.66
CA ILE A 7 -10.83 -4.13 -8.38
C ILE A 7 -10.25 -4.75 -9.66
N ARG A 8 -11.01 -4.72 -10.75
CA ARG A 8 -10.61 -5.32 -12.03
C ARG A 8 -9.49 -4.56 -12.72
N LEU A 9 -9.51 -3.23 -12.66
CA LEU A 9 -8.62 -2.36 -13.44
C LEU A 9 -7.40 -1.87 -12.68
N LYS A 10 -7.44 -1.74 -11.34
CA LYS A 10 -6.30 -1.28 -10.55
C LYS A 10 -5.04 -2.12 -10.83
N ARG A 11 -3.93 -1.45 -11.08
CA ARG A 11 -2.62 -2.06 -11.35
C ARG A 11 -1.54 -1.54 -10.39
N ALA A 12 -0.46 -2.28 -10.30
CA ALA A 12 0.74 -1.82 -9.61
C ALA A 12 1.48 -0.78 -10.47
N VAL A 13 1.57 0.44 -9.98
CA VAL A 13 2.28 1.55 -10.63
C VAL A 13 3.55 1.84 -9.83
N ARG A 14 4.72 1.83 -10.51
CA ARG A 14 6.05 1.99 -9.90
C ARG A 14 6.82 3.20 -10.39
N LYS A 15 6.32 3.89 -11.43
CA LYS A 15 6.91 5.11 -11.97
C LYS A 15 5.89 6.21 -11.90
N PHE A 16 6.24 7.31 -11.27
CA PHE A 16 5.33 8.40 -10.97
C PHE A 16 5.81 9.71 -11.61
N GLN A 17 4.86 10.59 -11.87
CA GLN A 17 5.13 11.98 -12.22
C GLN A 17 5.68 12.72 -11.00
N ASP A 18 6.55 13.70 -11.20
CA ASP A 18 6.96 14.62 -10.12
C ASP A 18 5.86 15.67 -9.89
N LYS A 19 4.74 15.19 -9.35
CA LYS A 19 3.53 15.99 -9.10
C LYS A 19 2.98 15.66 -7.72
N PRO A 20 2.83 16.64 -6.83
CA PRO A 20 2.27 16.41 -5.50
C PRO A 20 0.80 16.00 -5.60
N LEU A 21 0.35 15.24 -4.61
CA LEU A 21 -1.07 14.93 -4.44
C LEU A 21 -1.75 16.07 -3.67
N PRO A 22 -2.96 16.51 -4.11
CA PRO A 22 -3.79 17.44 -3.33
C PRO A 22 -4.12 16.89 -1.94
N GLU A 23 -4.30 17.77 -0.96
CA GLU A 23 -4.60 17.40 0.43
C GLU A 23 -5.85 16.53 0.52
N GLU A 24 -6.91 16.87 -0.19
CA GLU A 24 -8.15 16.10 -0.22
C GLU A 24 -7.94 14.67 -0.70
N VAL A 25 -7.04 14.44 -1.66
CA VAL A 25 -6.70 13.10 -2.17
C VAL A 25 -5.92 12.32 -1.12
N VAL A 26 -4.95 12.96 -0.47
CA VAL A 26 -4.17 12.34 0.62
C VAL A 26 -5.09 11.95 1.77
N HIS A 27 -5.98 12.86 2.19
CA HIS A 27 -6.96 12.59 3.23
C HIS A 27 -7.92 11.45 2.86
N ALA A 28 -8.39 11.39 1.61
CA ALA A 28 -9.26 10.31 1.13
C ALA A 28 -8.54 8.95 1.22
N ILE A 29 -7.28 8.87 0.79
CA ILE A 29 -6.45 7.66 0.85
C ILE A 29 -6.28 7.20 2.31
N LEU A 30 -5.83 8.09 3.18
CA LEU A 30 -5.57 7.75 4.59
C LEU A 30 -6.87 7.37 5.33
N ASN A 31 -7.97 8.09 5.06
CA ASN A 31 -9.26 7.80 5.65
C ASN A 31 -9.83 6.46 5.17
N ALA A 32 -9.59 6.05 3.94
CA ALA A 32 -9.98 4.73 3.44
C ALA A 32 -9.28 3.62 4.23
N GLY A 33 -7.97 3.74 4.49
CA GLY A 33 -7.24 2.81 5.34
C GLY A 33 -7.77 2.78 6.77
N ARG A 34 -8.01 3.94 7.37
CA ARG A 34 -8.59 4.06 8.72
C ARG A 34 -9.98 3.41 8.84
N ARG A 35 -10.74 3.37 7.76
CA ARG A 35 -12.11 2.80 7.72
C ARG A 35 -12.15 1.31 7.40
N SER A 36 -11.01 0.67 7.21
CA SER A 36 -10.97 -0.78 7.01
C SER A 36 -11.46 -1.52 8.26
N GLN A 37 -11.91 -2.74 8.06
CA GLN A 37 -12.31 -3.61 9.17
C GLN A 37 -11.09 -4.07 9.95
N SER A 38 -11.28 -4.42 11.22
CA SER A 38 -10.28 -5.07 12.04
C SER A 38 -10.91 -6.07 13.00
N SER A 39 -10.15 -7.09 13.36
CA SER A 39 -10.56 -8.09 14.35
C SER A 39 -10.98 -7.39 15.65
N LYS A 40 -12.18 -7.69 16.15
CA LYS A 40 -12.75 -7.08 17.36
C LYS A 40 -12.74 -5.54 17.39
N ASN A 41 -12.60 -4.90 16.21
CA ASN A 41 -12.41 -3.46 16.10
C ASN A 41 -11.17 -2.95 16.87
N GLU A 42 -10.12 -3.77 16.98
CA GLU A 42 -8.88 -3.38 17.69
C GLU A 42 -8.11 -2.27 16.98
N GLN A 43 -8.29 -2.14 15.64
CA GLN A 43 -7.64 -1.10 14.82
C GLN A 43 -6.12 -1.07 15.04
N GLY A 44 -5.52 -2.26 15.04
CA GLY A 44 -4.13 -2.51 15.41
C GLY A 44 -3.09 -2.07 14.35
N TRP A 45 -3.34 -0.96 13.68
CA TRP A 45 -2.42 -0.32 12.75
C TRP A 45 -2.17 1.14 13.13
N GLN A 46 -1.00 1.63 12.74
CA GLN A 46 -0.70 3.06 12.67
C GLN A 46 -0.17 3.38 11.27
N PHE A 47 -0.38 4.60 10.81
CA PHE A 47 0.08 5.02 9.50
C PHE A 47 1.03 6.20 9.65
N ILE A 48 2.21 6.10 9.01
CA ILE A 48 3.09 7.25 8.82
C ILE A 48 2.95 7.69 7.37
N ALA A 49 2.39 8.86 7.14
CA ALA A 49 2.30 9.49 5.83
C ALA A 49 3.57 10.30 5.56
N ILE A 50 4.24 10.02 4.44
CA ILE A 50 5.58 10.52 4.12
C ILE A 50 5.50 11.26 2.79
N ARG A 51 5.82 12.57 2.81
CA ARG A 51 5.93 13.42 1.62
C ARG A 51 7.35 13.95 1.41
N ASN A 52 8.18 13.86 2.43
CA ASN A 52 9.56 14.30 2.36
C ASN A 52 10.35 13.37 1.43
N LYS A 53 10.89 13.92 0.33
CA LYS A 53 11.61 13.16 -0.70
C LYS A 53 12.84 12.44 -0.12
N SER A 54 13.62 13.07 0.75
CA SER A 54 14.79 12.44 1.33
C SER A 54 14.45 11.25 2.26
N VAL A 55 13.31 11.33 2.95
CA VAL A 55 12.80 10.22 3.76
C VAL A 55 12.31 9.07 2.87
N LEU A 56 11.61 9.38 1.77
CA LEU A 56 11.18 8.37 0.79
C LEU A 56 12.35 7.69 0.11
N GLU A 57 13.41 8.45 -0.25
CA GLU A 57 14.65 7.92 -0.80
C GLU A 57 15.34 6.98 0.19
N ALA A 58 15.54 7.40 1.45
CA ALA A 58 16.13 6.56 2.48
C ALA A 58 15.31 5.28 2.74
N LEU A 59 13.97 5.39 2.79
CA LEU A 59 13.09 4.23 2.99
C LEU A 59 13.10 3.29 1.79
N SER A 60 13.34 3.78 0.57
CA SER A 60 13.42 2.97 -0.64
C SER A 60 14.57 1.96 -0.62
N GLU A 61 15.59 2.21 0.19
CA GLU A 61 16.73 1.31 0.37
C GLU A 61 16.45 0.20 1.40
N CYS A 62 15.35 0.28 2.16
CA CYS A 62 15.01 -0.69 3.19
C CYS A 62 14.34 -1.97 2.66
N GLY A 63 14.29 -2.16 1.34
CA GLY A 63 13.72 -3.36 0.72
C GLY A 63 14.18 -3.58 -0.71
N THR A 64 14.43 -4.82 -1.08
CA THR A 64 14.96 -5.22 -2.40
C THR A 64 14.15 -4.64 -3.58
N TRP A 65 12.83 -4.51 -3.41
CA TRP A 65 11.92 -4.03 -4.45
C TRP A 65 11.22 -2.72 -4.07
N ALA A 66 11.75 -2.01 -3.08
CA ALA A 66 11.16 -0.78 -2.54
C ALA A 66 11.56 0.50 -3.29
N GLY A 67 12.44 0.42 -4.28
CA GLY A 67 13.00 1.57 -5.02
C GLY A 67 11.97 2.54 -5.61
N HIS A 68 10.72 2.08 -5.85
CA HIS A 68 9.64 2.96 -6.30
C HIS A 68 9.16 3.97 -5.25
N LEU A 69 9.53 3.81 -3.96
CA LEU A 69 9.23 4.79 -2.90
C LEU A 69 9.92 6.12 -3.16
N ALA A 70 11.17 6.11 -3.66
CA ALA A 70 11.93 7.33 -3.94
C ALA A 70 11.22 8.29 -4.90
N GLY A 71 10.47 7.75 -5.87
CA GLY A 71 9.72 8.55 -6.85
C GLY A 71 8.27 8.85 -6.48
N ALA A 72 7.81 8.42 -5.32
CA ALA A 72 6.41 8.59 -4.92
C ALA A 72 6.10 10.03 -4.49
N ALA A 73 4.86 10.48 -4.76
CA ALA A 73 4.35 11.75 -4.21
C ALA A 73 3.90 11.60 -2.74
N LEU A 74 3.53 10.37 -2.35
CA LEU A 74 3.16 10.01 -0.98
C LEU A 74 3.61 8.57 -0.72
N GLY A 75 4.34 8.36 0.37
CA GLY A 75 4.55 7.06 0.99
C GLY A 75 3.62 6.89 2.18
N VAL A 76 3.12 5.68 2.40
CA VAL A 76 2.39 5.34 3.64
C VAL A 76 3.01 4.08 4.23
N ALA A 77 3.72 4.24 5.34
CA ALA A 77 4.21 3.11 6.13
C ALA A 77 3.07 2.60 7.02
N ILE A 78 2.80 1.30 6.97
CA ILE A 78 1.78 0.66 7.80
C ILE A 78 2.47 -0.06 8.94
N LEU A 79 2.34 0.48 10.13
CA LEU A 79 2.88 -0.10 11.35
C LEU A 79 1.86 -1.04 12.00
N THR A 80 2.34 -2.14 12.54
CA THR A 80 1.54 -3.10 13.30
C THR A 80 2.27 -3.49 14.58
N PRO A 81 1.58 -3.96 15.63
CA PRO A 81 2.22 -4.70 16.71
C PRO A 81 2.97 -5.93 16.18
N GLU A 82 3.74 -6.59 17.03
CA GLU A 82 4.49 -7.80 16.68
C GLU A 82 3.61 -8.84 15.96
N PRO A 83 3.85 -9.12 14.67
CA PRO A 83 2.95 -9.95 13.86
C PRO A 83 2.99 -11.43 14.22
N THR A 84 4.03 -11.91 14.90
CA THR A 84 4.15 -13.31 15.32
C THR A 84 3.19 -13.66 16.45
N THR A 85 2.78 -12.69 17.25
CA THR A 85 1.85 -12.86 18.37
C THR A 85 0.40 -12.54 18.01
N LYS A 86 0.19 -11.74 16.95
CA LYS A 86 -1.14 -11.29 16.52
C LYS A 86 -1.26 -11.31 14.98
N PHE A 87 -1.34 -12.51 14.40
CA PHE A 87 -1.42 -12.67 12.93
C PHE A 87 -2.61 -11.93 12.30
N GLN A 88 -3.74 -11.78 13.03
CA GLN A 88 -4.91 -11.04 12.56
C GLN A 88 -4.56 -9.60 12.19
N THR A 89 -3.61 -8.98 12.90
CA THR A 89 -3.21 -7.59 12.64
C THR A 89 -2.59 -7.43 11.24
N MET A 90 -1.84 -8.44 10.77
CA MET A 90 -1.30 -8.42 9.40
C MET A 90 -2.40 -8.56 8.35
N PHE A 91 -3.42 -9.38 8.62
CA PHE A 91 -4.59 -9.51 7.76
C PHE A 91 -5.36 -8.18 7.70
N ASP A 92 -5.59 -7.55 8.85
CA ASP A 92 -6.27 -6.25 8.96
C ASP A 92 -5.47 -5.14 8.26
N ALA A 93 -4.15 -5.09 8.44
CA ALA A 93 -3.27 -4.17 7.73
C ALA A 93 -3.32 -4.36 6.20
N GLY A 94 -3.45 -5.60 5.73
CA GLY A 94 -3.65 -5.92 4.32
C GLY A 94 -4.97 -5.36 3.77
N GLN A 95 -6.05 -5.41 4.54
CA GLN A 95 -7.32 -4.77 4.18
C GLN A 95 -7.19 -3.25 4.11
N ALA A 96 -6.53 -2.62 5.10
CA ALA A 96 -6.27 -1.18 5.09
C ALA A 96 -5.46 -0.77 3.86
N ALA A 97 -4.40 -1.52 3.52
CA ALA A 97 -3.60 -1.31 2.32
C ALA A 97 -4.44 -1.41 1.03
N ALA A 98 -5.33 -2.39 0.93
CA ALA A 98 -6.21 -2.56 -0.22
C ALA A 98 -7.20 -1.40 -0.37
N PHE A 99 -7.82 -0.95 0.73
CA PHE A 99 -8.74 0.19 0.72
C PHE A 99 -8.06 1.49 0.31
N MET A 100 -6.85 1.77 0.83
CA MET A 100 -6.06 2.93 0.42
C MET A 100 -5.78 2.91 -1.08
N GLN A 101 -5.40 1.76 -1.63
CA GLN A 101 -5.06 1.62 -3.04
C GLN A 101 -6.29 1.76 -3.95
N LEU A 102 -7.47 1.29 -3.53
CA LEU A 102 -8.72 1.45 -4.27
C LEU A 102 -9.19 2.91 -4.24
N ALA A 103 -9.12 3.57 -3.07
CA ALA A 103 -9.44 4.99 -2.95
C ALA A 103 -8.51 5.86 -3.81
N ALA A 104 -7.20 5.58 -3.81
CA ALA A 104 -6.23 6.28 -4.66
C ALA A 104 -6.58 6.17 -6.14
N TRP A 105 -6.96 4.97 -6.58
CA TRP A 105 -7.30 4.71 -7.97
C TRP A 105 -8.49 5.54 -8.46
N GLU A 106 -9.46 5.84 -7.60
CA GLU A 106 -10.61 6.71 -7.91
C GLU A 106 -10.18 8.13 -8.34
N PHE A 107 -9.07 8.62 -7.81
CA PHE A 107 -8.49 9.93 -8.12
C PHE A 107 -7.40 9.87 -9.23
N GLY A 108 -7.30 8.76 -9.97
CA GLY A 108 -6.26 8.58 -10.97
C GLY A 108 -4.85 8.39 -10.38
N VAL A 109 -4.75 8.09 -9.09
CA VAL A 109 -3.49 7.88 -8.39
C VAL A 109 -3.11 6.41 -8.43
N GLY A 110 -1.94 6.13 -9.01
CA GLY A 110 -1.34 4.81 -9.02
C GLY A 110 -0.72 4.47 -7.68
N SER A 111 -0.62 3.17 -7.39
CA SER A 111 -0.05 2.69 -6.13
C SER A 111 0.60 1.33 -6.26
N VAL A 112 1.53 1.02 -5.36
CA VAL A 112 2.12 -0.32 -5.22
C VAL A 112 2.66 -0.52 -3.81
N PRO A 113 2.55 -1.74 -3.23
CA PRO A 113 3.19 -2.05 -1.97
C PRO A 113 4.68 -2.34 -2.14
N ALA A 114 5.48 -1.98 -1.13
CA ALA A 114 6.87 -2.33 -0.93
C ALA A 114 7.02 -3.17 0.33
N SER A 115 7.71 -4.30 0.23
CA SER A 115 8.15 -5.05 1.41
C SER A 115 9.39 -4.38 2.00
N ILE A 116 9.37 -4.14 3.29
CA ILE A 116 10.48 -3.57 4.06
C ILE A 116 11.17 -4.71 4.80
N TYR A 117 12.43 -4.96 4.47
CA TYR A 117 13.24 -6.03 5.08
C TYR A 117 14.19 -5.50 6.16
N GLU A 118 14.74 -4.29 5.97
CA GLU A 118 15.63 -3.61 6.91
C GLU A 118 14.80 -2.86 7.96
N ALA A 119 14.14 -3.61 8.86
CA ALA A 119 13.15 -3.06 9.78
C ALA A 119 13.75 -2.05 10.78
N GLU A 120 14.97 -2.30 11.29
CA GLU A 120 15.63 -1.39 12.22
C GLU A 120 16.07 -0.10 11.52
N LYS A 121 16.66 -0.19 10.32
CA LYS A 121 16.99 0.98 9.50
C LYS A 121 15.75 1.83 9.22
N ALA A 122 14.64 1.19 8.88
CA ALA A 122 13.38 1.89 8.65
C ALA A 122 12.83 2.54 9.93
N ARG A 123 13.03 1.93 11.10
CA ARG A 123 12.67 2.52 12.40
C ARG A 123 13.48 3.78 12.67
N GLU A 124 14.79 3.74 12.46
CA GLU A 124 15.67 4.89 12.63
C GLU A 124 15.27 6.06 11.71
N ILE A 125 14.95 5.75 10.44
CA ILE A 125 14.50 6.75 9.45
C ILE A 125 13.18 7.40 9.86
N LEU A 126 12.20 6.61 10.33
CA LEU A 126 10.84 7.07 10.58
C LEU A 126 10.54 7.43 12.04
N GLY A 127 11.41 7.05 12.97
CA GLY A 127 11.33 7.40 14.39
C GLY A 127 10.16 6.76 15.15
N PHE A 128 9.63 5.62 14.71
CA PHE A 128 8.51 4.98 15.41
C PHE A 128 8.98 4.14 16.61
N PRO A 129 8.13 4.00 17.66
CA PRO A 129 8.47 3.30 18.88
C PRO A 129 8.76 1.80 18.67
N PRO A 130 9.57 1.16 19.55
CA PRO A 130 10.05 -0.21 19.37
C PRO A 130 8.94 -1.29 19.42
N GLU A 131 7.80 -1.02 20.02
CA GLU A 131 6.64 -1.91 20.05
C GLU A 131 5.90 -2.00 18.71
N TRP A 132 6.24 -1.13 17.74
CA TRP A 132 5.67 -1.16 16.40
C TRP A 132 6.63 -1.76 15.38
N HIS A 133 6.08 -2.43 14.39
CA HIS A 133 6.82 -3.10 13.33
C HIS A 133 6.38 -2.62 11.96
N LEU A 134 7.34 -2.33 11.09
CA LEU A 134 7.11 -1.98 9.70
C LEU A 134 7.49 -3.15 8.79
N ARG A 135 6.54 -3.68 8.05
CA ARG A 135 6.77 -4.72 7.04
C ARG A 135 6.36 -4.28 5.64
N ILE A 136 5.37 -3.39 5.54
CA ILE A 136 4.82 -2.93 4.27
C ILE A 136 4.71 -1.40 4.28
N ALA A 137 5.21 -0.79 3.22
CA ALA A 137 4.92 0.59 2.86
C ALA A 137 4.21 0.64 1.51
N LEU A 138 3.39 1.66 1.29
CA LEU A 138 2.71 1.90 0.02
C LEU A 138 3.28 3.14 -0.65
N SER A 139 3.51 3.08 -1.95
CA SER A 139 3.80 4.25 -2.78
C SER A 139 2.54 4.71 -3.48
N PHE A 140 2.33 6.02 -3.55
CA PHE A 140 1.25 6.67 -4.27
C PHE A 140 1.79 7.83 -5.11
N GLY A 141 1.23 8.02 -6.30
CA GLY A 141 1.54 9.12 -7.19
C GLY A 141 0.79 9.00 -8.52
N TYR A 142 0.72 10.08 -9.28
CA TYR A 142 0.18 10.00 -10.62
C TYR A 142 1.10 9.16 -11.50
N PRO A 143 0.57 8.20 -12.27
CA PRO A 143 1.40 7.36 -13.15
C PRO A 143 2.20 8.23 -14.13
N LEU A 144 3.47 7.90 -14.36
CA LEU A 144 4.28 8.57 -15.38
C LEU A 144 3.67 8.38 -16.79
N GLU A 145 3.10 7.21 -17.03
CA GLU A 145 2.31 6.85 -18.21
C GLU A 145 0.88 6.58 -17.72
N GLU A 146 -0.07 7.44 -18.07
CA GLU A 146 -1.46 7.40 -17.52
C GLU A 146 -2.16 6.06 -17.80
N GLU A 147 -1.91 5.45 -18.95
CA GLU A 147 -2.45 4.14 -19.31
C GLU A 147 -2.02 3.02 -18.36
N LYS A 148 -0.91 3.19 -17.61
CA LYS A 148 -0.45 2.20 -16.62
C LYS A 148 -1.40 2.05 -15.43
N LEU A 149 -2.30 2.99 -15.23
CA LEU A 149 -3.27 2.89 -14.15
C LEU A 149 -4.21 1.69 -14.32
N SER A 150 -4.57 1.36 -15.57
CA SER A 150 -5.55 0.33 -15.90
C SER A 150 -5.15 -0.59 -17.05
N ALA A 151 -3.92 -0.48 -17.57
CA ALA A 151 -3.44 -1.30 -18.68
C ALA A 151 -3.54 -2.80 -18.35
N ALA A 152 -3.92 -3.60 -19.34
CA ALA A 152 -3.88 -5.05 -19.20
C ALA A 152 -2.46 -5.54 -18.89
N PRO A 153 -2.28 -6.58 -18.08
CA PRO A 153 -0.97 -7.13 -17.80
C PRO A 153 -0.35 -7.69 -19.10
N LYS A 154 0.91 -7.35 -19.35
CA LYS A 154 1.65 -7.86 -20.54
C LYS A 154 1.96 -9.35 -20.46
N LYS A 155 2.10 -9.88 -19.26
CA LYS A 155 2.34 -11.30 -18.97
C LYS A 155 1.54 -11.70 -17.74
N GLY A 156 1.13 -12.95 -17.70
CA GLY A 156 0.32 -13.51 -16.63
C GLY A 156 -1.14 -13.01 -16.73
N GLY A 157 -1.80 -13.03 -15.62
CA GLY A 157 -3.22 -12.73 -15.49
C GLY A 157 -3.69 -13.24 -14.14
N ARG A 158 -4.99 -13.40 -14.00
CA ARG A 158 -5.55 -14.15 -12.87
C ARG A 158 -5.75 -15.59 -13.31
N ARG A 159 -5.44 -16.53 -12.43
CA ARG A 159 -5.81 -17.93 -12.62
C ARG A 159 -7.34 -18.03 -12.78
N PRO A 160 -7.85 -19.00 -13.53
CA PRO A 160 -9.27 -19.31 -13.57
C PRO A 160 -9.85 -19.48 -12.17
N LEU A 161 -11.14 -19.15 -12.00
CA LEU A 161 -11.76 -19.16 -10.68
C LEU A 161 -11.76 -20.57 -10.08
N GLU A 162 -11.98 -21.58 -10.91
CA GLU A 162 -12.00 -23.00 -10.57
C GLU A 162 -10.67 -23.56 -10.08
N GLU A 163 -9.56 -22.90 -10.39
CA GLU A 163 -8.24 -23.27 -9.87
C GLU A 163 -7.96 -22.73 -8.46
N VAL A 164 -8.75 -21.79 -7.98
CA VAL A 164 -8.51 -21.08 -6.72
C VAL A 164 -9.69 -21.16 -5.74
N VAL A 165 -10.81 -21.70 -6.19
CA VAL A 165 -12.01 -21.88 -5.38
C VAL A 165 -12.39 -23.36 -5.33
N HIS A 166 -12.46 -23.89 -4.12
CA HIS A 166 -12.92 -25.23 -3.83
C HIS A 166 -14.19 -25.10 -3.00
N TRP A 167 -15.27 -25.79 -3.42
CA TRP A 167 -16.56 -25.73 -2.76
C TRP A 167 -16.63 -26.73 -1.62
N ASP A 168 -17.02 -26.23 -0.44
CA ASP A 168 -17.22 -26.97 0.82
C ASP A 168 -15.92 -27.57 1.39
N ARG A 169 -15.06 -28.15 0.58
CA ARG A 169 -13.78 -28.78 0.98
C ARG A 169 -12.80 -28.78 -0.20
N TRP A 170 -11.52 -29.00 0.12
CA TRP A 170 -10.44 -29.15 -0.87
C TRP A 170 -10.64 -30.38 -1.75
#